data_78489bfd50328d01090a019f40ed4b55
#
_entry.id   78489bfd50328d01090a019f40ed4b55
#
_cell.length_a   1.000
_cell.length_b   1.000
_cell.length_c   1.000
_cell.angle_alpha   90.00
_cell.angle_beta   90.00
_cell.angle_gamma   90.00
#
_symmetry.space_group_name_H-M   'P 1'
#
loop_
_entity.id
_entity.type
_entity.pdbx_description
1 polymer ?
#
loop_
_entity_poly.entity_id
_entity_poly.type
_entity_poly.pdbx_seq_one_letter_code
_entity_poly.pdbx_strand_id
1 'polypeptide(L)'
;VRTACSLVGKVNYFWGGKSLVIGWDARWGELRQVTAAGSSTTGTYRPYGVDCSGFVDWVFYNATNGSYIIGHGGGAAMQHSYCTPVLWEDAQIGDLAFYPDDEHVGIVAGWDKNGSIQIVHCASSYNNVVITGKEGFVAVGRPVYYTND
;
A
#
# COMPACT_ATOMS: atom_id res chain seq x y z
N VAL A 1 0.32 8.00 7.96
CA VAL A 1 1.56 7.19 8.01
C VAL A 1 1.63 6.36 9.28
N ARG A 2 1.24 6.91 10.44
CA ARG A 2 1.21 6.13 11.68
C ARG A 2 0.34 4.88 11.53
N THR A 3 -0.85 5.02 10.93
CA THR A 3 -1.75 3.90 10.64
C THR A 3 -1.06 2.86 9.75
N ALA A 4 -0.37 3.31 8.70
CA ALA A 4 0.36 2.41 7.81
C ALA A 4 1.46 1.66 8.55
N CYS A 5 2.26 2.36 9.35
CA CYS A 5 3.39 1.77 10.07
C CYS A 5 2.94 0.80 11.17
N SER A 6 1.70 0.88 11.63
CA SER A 6 1.16 -0.04 12.64
C SER A 6 1.14 -1.49 12.16
N LEU A 7 1.14 -1.73 10.85
CA LEU A 7 1.11 -3.08 10.28
C LEU A 7 2.49 -3.63 9.88
N VAL A 8 3.55 -2.85 10.04
CA VAL A 8 4.90 -3.30 9.66
C VAL A 8 5.26 -4.59 10.41
N GLY A 9 5.62 -5.62 9.65
CA GLY A 9 5.99 -6.93 10.19
C GLY A 9 4.84 -7.81 10.62
N LYS A 10 3.58 -7.40 10.39
CA LYS A 10 2.42 -8.06 11.00
C LYS A 10 1.43 -8.66 10.03
N VAL A 11 1.48 -8.30 8.74
CA VAL A 11 0.49 -8.75 7.75
C VAL A 11 1.19 -9.30 6.54
N ASN A 12 0.81 -10.50 6.13
CA ASN A 12 1.36 -11.17 4.96
C ASN A 12 0.90 -10.51 3.67
N TYR A 13 1.71 -10.67 2.62
CA TYR A 13 1.28 -10.34 1.27
C TYR A 13 0.36 -11.43 0.75
N PHE A 14 -0.78 -11.02 0.19
CA PHE A 14 -1.74 -11.96 -0.40
C PHE A 14 -2.30 -11.32 -1.67
N TRP A 15 -2.01 -11.92 -2.83
CA TRP A 15 -2.44 -11.37 -4.11
C TRP A 15 -3.97 -11.29 -4.19
N GLY A 16 -4.49 -10.12 -4.49
CA GLY A 16 -5.94 -9.86 -4.48
C GLY A 16 -6.51 -9.64 -3.08
N GLY A 17 -5.67 -9.65 -2.04
CA GLY A 17 -6.11 -9.46 -0.66
C GLY A 17 -6.54 -8.03 -0.41
N LYS A 18 -7.74 -7.87 0.12
CA LYS A 18 -8.35 -6.58 0.44
C LYS A 18 -8.97 -6.64 1.83
N SER A 19 -8.94 -5.52 2.53
CA SER A 19 -9.55 -5.41 3.84
C SER A 19 -10.14 -4.01 4.02
N LEU A 20 -11.44 -3.93 4.16
CA LEU A 20 -12.15 -2.70 4.52
C LEU A 20 -12.77 -2.91 5.90
N VAL A 21 -11.91 -3.08 6.89
CA VAL A 21 -12.25 -3.32 8.29
C VAL A 21 -11.51 -2.27 9.12
N ILE A 22 -12.17 -1.72 10.12
CA ILE A 22 -11.51 -0.84 11.08
C ILE A 22 -10.67 -1.69 12.02
N GLY A 23 -9.37 -1.43 12.05
CA GLY A 23 -8.42 -2.19 12.86
C GLY A 23 -8.02 -3.50 12.23
N TRP A 24 -7.64 -4.45 13.06
CA TRP A 24 -7.15 -5.76 12.64
C TRP A 24 -8.26 -6.56 11.96
N ASP A 25 -7.96 -7.12 10.80
CA ASP A 25 -8.88 -8.04 10.10
C ASP A 25 -8.65 -9.44 10.65
N ALA A 26 -9.69 -10.03 11.23
CA ALA A 26 -9.59 -11.35 11.85
C ALA A 26 -9.24 -12.47 10.86
N ARG A 27 -9.41 -12.23 9.55
CA ARG A 27 -9.06 -13.22 8.51
C ARG A 27 -7.55 -13.29 8.25
N TRP A 28 -6.80 -12.24 8.60
CA TRP A 28 -5.36 -12.21 8.35
C TRP A 28 -4.65 -13.33 9.09
N GLY A 29 -3.80 -14.04 8.35
CA GLY A 29 -3.06 -15.18 8.86
C GLY A 29 -3.76 -16.52 8.65
N GLU A 30 -5.06 -16.53 8.30
CA GLU A 30 -5.75 -17.77 7.95
C GLU A 30 -5.25 -18.30 6.62
N LEU A 31 -5.05 -19.59 6.52
CA LEU A 31 -4.65 -20.22 5.27
C LEU A 31 -5.82 -20.18 4.29
N ARG A 32 -5.64 -19.47 3.18
CA ARG A 32 -6.67 -19.30 2.15
C ARG A 32 -6.08 -19.48 0.77
N GLN A 33 -6.93 -19.88 -0.18
CA GLN A 33 -6.50 -20.01 -1.57
C GLN A 33 -6.44 -18.64 -2.23
N VAL A 34 -5.34 -18.39 -2.97
CA VAL A 34 -5.22 -17.23 -3.84
C VAL A 34 -6.06 -17.49 -5.07
N THR A 35 -7.17 -16.77 -5.22
CA THR A 35 -8.12 -16.99 -6.32
C THR A 35 -8.00 -15.94 -7.42
N ALA A 36 -7.47 -14.75 -7.12
CA ALA A 36 -7.28 -13.72 -8.14
C ALA A 36 -6.27 -14.18 -9.19
N ALA A 37 -6.59 -13.95 -10.45
CA ALA A 37 -5.71 -14.32 -11.56
C ALA A 37 -4.51 -13.38 -11.65
N GLY A 38 -3.45 -13.81 -12.33
CA GLY A 38 -2.33 -12.94 -12.71
C GLY A 38 -1.12 -13.01 -11.81
N SER A 39 -1.06 -13.92 -10.86
CA SER A 39 0.10 -14.13 -10.01
C SER A 39 0.63 -15.56 -10.13
N SER A 40 1.93 -15.74 -9.91
CA SER A 40 2.51 -17.07 -9.78
C SER A 40 1.96 -17.85 -8.58
N THR A 41 1.37 -17.15 -7.62
CA THR A 41 0.78 -17.76 -6.43
C THR A 41 -0.67 -18.16 -6.63
N THR A 42 -1.31 -17.75 -7.72
CA THR A 42 -2.72 -18.08 -8.00
C THR A 42 -2.93 -19.59 -7.94
N GLY A 43 -3.94 -20.00 -7.19
CA GLY A 43 -4.26 -21.41 -6.97
C GLY A 43 -3.57 -22.03 -5.76
N THR A 44 -2.58 -21.37 -5.17
CA THR A 44 -1.91 -21.89 -3.96
C THR A 44 -2.59 -21.38 -2.70
N TYR A 45 -2.36 -22.07 -1.59
CA TYR A 45 -2.86 -21.70 -0.27
C TYR A 45 -1.78 -20.94 0.49
N ARG A 46 -2.13 -19.77 1.02
CA ARG A 46 -1.19 -18.90 1.72
C ARG A 46 -1.89 -18.20 2.88
N PRO A 47 -1.12 -17.75 3.89
CA PRO A 47 -1.71 -16.93 4.96
C PRO A 47 -2.36 -15.68 4.37
N TYR A 48 -3.61 -15.42 4.71
CA TYR A 48 -4.35 -14.29 4.17
C TYR A 48 -3.75 -12.98 4.65
N GLY A 49 -3.78 -11.99 3.79
CA GLY A 49 -3.29 -10.66 4.05
C GLY A 49 -3.81 -9.69 3.01
N VAL A 50 -3.00 -8.72 2.64
CA VAL A 50 -3.33 -7.73 1.62
C VAL A 50 -2.26 -7.71 0.54
N ASP A 51 -2.62 -7.24 -0.65
CA ASP A 51 -1.62 -6.89 -1.66
C ASP A 51 -1.20 -5.42 -1.48
N CYS A 52 -0.38 -4.89 -2.40
CA CYS A 52 0.16 -3.54 -2.26
C CYS A 52 -0.94 -2.48 -2.25
N SER A 53 -1.87 -2.53 -3.18
CA SER A 53 -2.98 -1.58 -3.25
C SER A 53 -4.01 -1.83 -2.16
N GLY A 54 -4.19 -3.09 -1.76
CA GLY A 54 -5.07 -3.44 -0.65
C GLY A 54 -4.59 -2.89 0.67
N PHE A 55 -3.26 -2.86 0.87
CA PHE A 55 -2.65 -2.22 2.03
C PHE A 55 -2.97 -0.72 2.05
N VAL A 56 -2.80 -0.05 0.91
CA VAL A 56 -3.10 1.39 0.80
C VAL A 56 -4.59 1.64 1.06
N ASP A 57 -5.48 0.81 0.51
CA ASP A 57 -6.92 0.91 0.78
C ASP A 57 -7.21 0.83 2.28
N TRP A 58 -6.64 -0.16 2.97
CA TRP A 58 -6.84 -0.32 4.41
C TRP A 58 -6.35 0.89 5.19
N VAL A 59 -5.20 1.44 4.81
CA VAL A 59 -4.62 2.61 5.47
C VAL A 59 -5.56 3.81 5.36
N PHE A 60 -6.04 4.11 4.15
CA PHE A 60 -6.98 5.23 3.96
C PHE A 60 -8.29 4.98 4.67
N TYR A 61 -8.81 3.76 4.60
CA TYR A 61 -10.06 3.40 5.28
C TYR A 61 -9.95 3.63 6.78
N ASN A 62 -8.86 3.19 7.40
CA ASN A 62 -8.65 3.34 8.84
C ASN A 62 -8.32 4.78 9.23
N ALA A 63 -7.50 5.48 8.46
CA ALA A 63 -7.12 6.86 8.75
C ALA A 63 -8.31 7.82 8.64
N THR A 64 -9.31 7.49 7.85
CA THR A 64 -10.52 8.30 7.64
C THR A 64 -11.74 7.76 8.39
N ASN A 65 -11.53 6.82 9.28
CA ASN A 65 -12.60 6.17 10.06
C ASN A 65 -13.71 5.58 9.17
N GLY A 66 -13.29 4.94 8.07
CA GLY A 66 -14.18 4.23 7.16
C GLY A 66 -14.85 5.09 6.10
N SER A 67 -14.46 6.36 5.96
CA SER A 67 -15.16 7.28 5.04
C SER A 67 -14.53 7.38 3.65
N TYR A 68 -13.30 6.91 3.45
CA TYR A 68 -12.62 7.08 2.16
C TYR A 68 -11.60 5.99 1.89
N ILE A 69 -11.56 5.54 0.62
CA ILE A 69 -10.43 4.79 0.06
C ILE A 69 -10.04 5.44 -1.26
N ILE A 70 -8.72 5.53 -1.51
CA ILE A 70 -8.24 6.13 -2.76
C ILE A 70 -8.45 5.15 -3.93
N GLY A 71 -8.95 5.67 -5.07
CA GLY A 71 -9.14 4.84 -6.27
C GLY A 71 -10.28 3.84 -6.19
N HIS A 72 -11.17 3.97 -5.21
CA HIS A 72 -12.39 3.16 -5.07
C HIS A 72 -12.13 1.65 -5.11
N GLY A 73 -10.98 1.20 -4.61
CA GLY A 73 -10.63 -0.21 -4.61
C GLY A 73 -10.09 -0.74 -5.94
N GLY A 74 -9.74 0.14 -6.87
CA GLY A 74 -9.39 -0.22 -8.24
C GLY A 74 -7.95 -0.64 -8.48
N GLY A 75 -7.12 -0.76 -7.46
CA GLY A 75 -5.72 -1.14 -7.60
C GLY A 75 -4.78 0.05 -7.74
N ALA A 76 -3.47 -0.25 -7.91
CA ALA A 76 -2.43 0.78 -7.90
C ALA A 76 -2.58 1.82 -9.01
N ALA A 77 -2.90 1.39 -10.22
CA ALA A 77 -3.10 2.31 -11.35
C ALA A 77 -4.25 3.29 -11.08
N MET A 78 -5.35 2.79 -10.53
CA MET A 78 -6.49 3.64 -10.20
C MET A 78 -6.12 4.59 -9.05
N GLN A 79 -5.39 4.12 -8.04
CA GLN A 79 -4.90 4.97 -6.96
C GLN A 79 -4.02 6.10 -7.51
N HIS A 80 -3.14 5.77 -8.45
CA HIS A 80 -2.29 6.77 -9.10
C HIS A 80 -3.11 7.84 -9.83
N SER A 81 -4.19 7.45 -10.47
CA SER A 81 -5.06 8.39 -11.21
C SER A 81 -5.73 9.43 -10.30
N TYR A 82 -5.79 9.17 -8.98
CA TYR A 82 -6.32 10.11 -7.99
C TYR A 82 -5.22 10.93 -7.31
N CYS A 83 -4.02 10.95 -7.90
CA CYS A 83 -2.89 11.73 -7.39
C CYS A 83 -2.47 12.81 -8.37
N THR A 84 -1.93 13.90 -7.83
CA THR A 84 -1.22 14.92 -8.59
C THR A 84 0.27 14.56 -8.61
N PRO A 85 0.97 14.61 -9.77
CA PRO A 85 2.39 14.30 -9.82
C PRO A 85 3.22 15.21 -8.91
N VAL A 86 4.22 14.61 -8.26
CA VAL A 86 5.13 15.30 -7.34
C VAL A 86 6.55 14.87 -7.69
N LEU A 87 7.49 15.79 -7.66
CA LEU A 87 8.91 15.46 -7.79
C LEU A 87 9.39 14.79 -6.50
N TRP A 88 10.42 13.92 -6.62
CA TRP A 88 10.98 13.26 -5.44
C TRP A 88 11.44 14.27 -4.37
N GLU A 89 12.05 15.39 -4.81
CA GLU A 89 12.53 16.44 -3.90
C GLU A 89 11.39 17.15 -3.16
N ASP A 90 10.17 17.08 -3.70
CA ASP A 90 8.99 17.72 -3.11
C ASP A 90 8.09 16.68 -2.38
N ALA A 91 8.51 15.43 -2.31
CA ALA A 91 7.73 14.38 -1.66
C ALA A 91 7.50 14.69 -0.19
N GLN A 92 6.30 14.39 0.29
CA GLN A 92 5.89 14.60 1.67
C GLN A 92 5.37 13.30 2.26
N ILE A 93 5.40 13.20 3.58
CA ILE A 93 4.83 12.08 4.32
C ILE A 93 3.36 11.93 3.91
N GLY A 94 2.98 10.70 3.54
CA GLY A 94 1.63 10.38 3.09
C GLY A 94 1.43 10.41 1.59
N ASP A 95 2.40 10.91 0.81
CA ASP A 95 2.36 10.78 -0.64
C ASP A 95 2.46 9.30 -1.03
N LEU A 96 1.95 8.95 -2.22
CA LEU A 96 2.06 7.59 -2.74
C LEU A 96 3.23 7.49 -3.70
N ALA A 97 3.94 6.37 -3.65
CA ALA A 97 5.03 6.06 -4.56
C ALA A 97 4.67 4.85 -5.41
N PHE A 98 5.10 4.83 -6.66
CA PHE A 98 4.69 3.84 -7.65
C PHE A 98 5.90 3.26 -8.40
N TYR A 99 5.82 1.96 -8.70
CA TYR A 99 6.74 1.28 -9.61
C TYR A 99 6.38 1.62 -11.06
N PRO A 100 7.28 1.29 -12.02
CA PRO A 100 6.92 1.41 -13.45
C PRO A 100 5.61 0.67 -13.74
N ASP A 101 4.79 1.28 -14.61
CA ASP A 101 3.48 0.72 -15.02
C ASP A 101 2.53 0.46 -13.85
N ASP A 102 2.76 1.13 -12.72
CA ASP A 102 1.95 1.00 -11.51
C ASP A 102 1.85 -0.45 -11.01
N GLU A 103 2.91 -1.23 -11.21
CA GLU A 103 2.94 -2.63 -10.76
C GLU A 103 3.00 -2.77 -9.25
N HIS A 104 3.35 -1.70 -8.54
CA HIS A 104 3.45 -1.68 -7.09
C HIS A 104 3.23 -0.26 -6.58
N VAL A 105 2.72 -0.15 -5.35
CA VAL A 105 2.46 1.13 -4.70
C VAL A 105 2.87 1.06 -3.23
N GLY A 106 3.36 2.17 -2.71
CA GLY A 106 3.67 2.34 -1.31
C GLY A 106 3.33 3.74 -0.85
N ILE A 107 3.58 4.01 0.42
CA ILE A 107 3.29 5.30 1.06
C ILE A 107 4.59 5.88 1.60
N VAL A 108 4.88 7.13 1.27
CA VAL A 108 6.05 7.83 1.82
C VAL A 108 5.89 7.95 3.33
N ALA A 109 6.79 7.31 4.07
CA ALA A 109 6.74 7.24 5.54
C ALA A 109 7.59 8.32 6.22
N GLY A 110 8.59 8.83 5.51
CA GLY A 110 9.51 9.83 6.04
C GLY A 110 10.91 9.67 5.48
N TRP A 111 11.88 10.04 6.26
CA TRP A 111 13.31 9.97 5.88
C TRP A 111 14.10 9.35 7.02
N ASP A 112 15.18 8.65 6.67
CA ASP A 112 16.10 8.13 7.67
C ASP A 112 17.05 9.24 8.15
N LYS A 113 17.96 8.89 9.06
CA LYS A 113 18.91 9.85 9.63
C LYS A 113 19.87 10.45 8.59
N ASN A 114 20.01 9.81 7.43
CA ASN A 114 20.88 10.28 6.33
C ASN A 114 20.08 11.09 5.30
N GLY A 115 18.79 11.33 5.52
CA GLY A 115 17.93 12.05 4.60
C GLY A 115 17.40 11.23 3.46
N SER A 116 17.57 9.90 3.50
CA SER A 116 17.04 9.01 2.46
C SER A 116 15.58 8.72 2.71
N ILE A 117 14.77 8.84 1.65
CA ILE A 117 13.33 8.63 1.76
C ILE A 117 13.01 7.19 2.12
N GLN A 118 12.01 7.00 2.97
CA GLN A 118 11.55 5.70 3.43
C GLN A 118 10.10 5.52 3.02
N ILE A 119 9.78 4.33 2.50
CA ILE A 119 8.46 4.00 1.97
C ILE A 119 7.94 2.78 2.70
N VAL A 120 6.71 2.87 3.22
CA VAL A 120 6.01 1.73 3.83
C VAL A 120 5.10 1.11 2.78
N HIS A 121 5.21 -0.21 2.60
CA HIS A 121 4.43 -0.91 1.57
C HIS A 121 4.30 -2.39 1.92
N CYS A 122 3.29 -3.03 1.34
CA CYS A 122 3.13 -4.47 1.43
C CYS A 122 3.72 -5.10 0.18
N ALA A 123 4.82 -5.83 0.33
CA ALA A 123 5.62 -6.31 -0.79
C ALA A 123 5.64 -7.83 -0.84
N SER A 124 5.41 -8.39 -2.03
CA SER A 124 5.43 -9.83 -2.24
C SER A 124 6.81 -10.44 -1.97
N SER A 125 7.88 -9.71 -2.33
CA SER A 125 9.26 -10.18 -2.12
C SER A 125 9.63 -10.33 -0.64
N TYR A 126 8.99 -9.58 0.24
CA TYR A 126 9.17 -9.68 1.69
C TYR A 126 8.06 -10.46 2.36
N ASN A 127 6.98 -10.76 1.64
CA ASN A 127 5.78 -11.41 2.16
C ASN A 127 5.26 -10.71 3.43
N ASN A 128 5.30 -9.38 3.43
CA ASN A 128 4.90 -8.61 4.60
C ASN A 128 4.80 -7.12 4.28
N VAL A 129 4.27 -6.36 5.23
CA VAL A 129 4.37 -4.91 5.26
C VAL A 129 5.75 -4.55 5.78
N VAL A 130 6.49 -3.76 5.01
CA VAL A 130 7.88 -3.40 5.30
C VAL A 130 8.10 -1.91 5.07
N ILE A 131 9.19 -1.38 5.62
CA ILE A 131 9.70 -0.05 5.28
C ILE A 131 11.02 -0.26 4.55
N THR A 132 11.12 0.29 3.35
CA THR A 132 12.35 0.25 2.54
C THR A 132 12.69 1.64 2.02
N GLY A 133 13.84 1.77 1.36
CA GLY A 133 14.16 2.95 0.58
C GLY A 133 13.31 3.03 -0.69
N LYS A 134 13.69 3.93 -1.59
CA LYS A 134 12.89 4.18 -2.81
C LYS A 134 13.24 3.27 -4.00
N GLU A 135 14.12 2.32 -3.83
CA GLU A 135 14.55 1.43 -4.92
C GLU A 135 13.34 0.74 -5.56
N GLY A 136 13.23 0.86 -6.89
CA GLY A 136 12.11 0.32 -7.65
C GLY A 136 10.97 1.32 -7.84
N PHE A 137 10.79 2.26 -6.95
CA PHE A 137 9.79 3.31 -7.10
C PHE A 137 10.32 4.40 -8.04
N VAL A 138 9.52 4.79 -9.03
CA VAL A 138 9.93 5.73 -10.08
C VAL A 138 9.09 7.01 -10.11
N ALA A 139 7.96 7.03 -9.41
CA ALA A 139 7.06 8.18 -9.41
C ALA A 139 6.45 8.40 -8.05
N VAL A 140 6.15 9.66 -7.74
CA VAL A 140 5.44 10.05 -6.51
C VAL A 140 4.21 10.84 -6.91
N GLY A 141 3.09 10.57 -6.24
CA GLY A 141 1.86 11.30 -6.43
C GLY A 141 1.27 11.75 -5.11
N ARG A 142 0.70 12.94 -5.10
CA ARG A 142 -0.01 13.43 -3.92
C ARG A 142 -1.49 13.22 -4.08
N PRO A 143 -2.12 12.41 -3.22
CA PRO A 143 -3.54 12.20 -3.29
C PRO A 143 -4.31 13.52 -3.29
N VAL A 144 -5.18 13.70 -4.27
CA VAL A 144 -6.00 14.93 -4.36
C VAL A 144 -6.91 15.09 -3.14
N TYR A 145 -7.19 14.00 -2.45
CA TYR A 145 -7.95 13.99 -1.20
C TYR A 145 -7.33 14.96 -0.16
N TYR A 146 -6.00 15.05 -0.11
CA TYR A 146 -5.30 15.90 0.86
C TYR A 146 -5.47 17.39 0.59
N THR A 147 -5.74 17.76 -0.66
CA THR A 147 -5.82 19.16 -1.08
C THR A 147 -7.25 19.64 -1.29
N ASN A 148 -8.21 18.76 -1.04
CA ASN A 148 -9.62 18.96 -1.34
C ASN A 148 -10.37 19.36 -0.09
N ASP A 149 -10.11 20.56 0.36
CA ASP A 149 -10.72 21.11 1.57
C ASP A 149 -12.05 21.80 1.30
#